data_5f303ef24268bb854fba54f77dff7569
#
_entry.id   5f303ef24268bb854fba54f77dff7569
#
_cell.length_a   1.000
_cell.length_b   1.000
_cell.length_c   1.000
_cell.angle_alpha   90.00
_cell.angle_beta   90.00
_cell.angle_gamma   90.00
#
_symmetry.space_group_name_H-M   'P 1'
#
loop_
_entity.id
_entity.type
_entity.pdbx_description
1 polymer ?
#
loop_
_entity_poly.entity_id
_entity_poly.type
_entity_poly.pdbx_seq_one_letter_code
_entity_poly.pdbx_strand_id
1 'polypeptide(L)'
;MIDLGADAVAQAMKYGDLSGINHVLVTHTHDDHLNPHMLMECFWAKDYRETLHYYFTDKAFEIVEHWRNSPWILKGKVREYEEKGYVAFHKLQFGERIEIDNMGVTPFRGNHTGNVTENSAMYLVELPDGRKLFYGLDSGVYFPETVEALRMHHIDIFVSENTMGTATATPHPAHMRMVDVRELVGKLLAQGTLDENSVLYLTHINHRSTHAENEEAVEKIGFPVKTIVAYDGIKIL
;
A
#
# COMPACT_ATOMS: atom_id res chain seq x y z
N MET A 1 5.59 6.09 -5.31
CA MET A 1 5.84 4.88 -4.50
C MET A 1 4.68 4.72 -3.52
N ILE A 2 4.33 3.50 -3.16
CA ILE A 2 3.42 3.24 -2.03
C ILE A 2 4.25 2.56 -0.95
N ASP A 3 4.21 3.15 0.25
CA ASP A 3 5.01 2.81 1.43
C ASP A 3 6.53 2.95 1.27
N LEU A 4 7.21 3.19 2.38
CA LEU A 4 8.66 3.29 2.47
C LEU A 4 9.12 2.69 3.81
N GLY A 5 9.03 1.37 3.89
CA GLY A 5 9.42 0.59 5.07
C GLY A 5 10.92 0.45 5.26
N ALA A 6 11.32 -0.28 6.29
CA ALA A 6 12.71 -0.45 6.69
C ALA A 6 13.59 -1.11 5.59
N ASP A 7 13.00 -1.95 4.75
CA ASP A 7 13.71 -2.71 3.71
C ASP A 7 13.87 -1.95 2.38
N ALA A 8 13.31 -0.75 2.25
CA ALA A 8 13.24 -0.02 0.99
C ALA A 8 14.61 0.19 0.33
N VAL A 9 15.65 0.51 1.11
CA VAL A 9 17.01 0.71 0.57
C VAL A 9 17.60 -0.63 0.08
N ALA A 10 17.41 -1.72 0.82
CA ALA A 10 17.90 -3.04 0.40
C ALA A 10 17.18 -3.50 -0.87
N GLN A 11 15.89 -3.26 -0.99
CA GLN A 11 15.09 -3.55 -2.18
C GLN A 11 15.55 -2.70 -3.37
N ALA A 12 15.77 -1.40 -3.17
CA ALA A 12 16.27 -0.51 -4.22
C ALA A 12 17.64 -0.94 -4.74
N MET A 13 18.57 -1.29 -3.86
CA MET A 13 19.90 -1.76 -4.26
C MET A 13 19.86 -3.03 -5.12
N LYS A 14 18.81 -3.84 -5.00
CA LYS A 14 18.69 -5.12 -5.71
C LYS A 14 17.83 -5.02 -6.97
N TYR A 15 16.76 -4.23 -6.95
CA TYR A 15 15.73 -4.27 -7.98
C TYR A 15 15.47 -2.96 -8.69
N GLY A 16 16.02 -1.84 -8.21
CA GLY A 16 15.80 -0.53 -8.79
C GLY A 16 16.62 0.54 -8.10
N ASP A 17 16.14 1.77 -8.12
CA ASP A 17 16.73 2.88 -7.38
C ASP A 17 15.62 3.81 -6.84
N LEU A 18 15.97 4.67 -5.89
CA LEU A 18 15.05 5.62 -5.26
C LEU A 18 15.06 7.00 -5.94
N SER A 19 15.94 7.23 -6.91
CA SER A 19 16.15 8.56 -7.50
C SER A 19 14.96 9.06 -8.32
N GLY A 20 14.12 8.17 -8.83
CA GLY A 20 12.89 8.50 -9.55
C GLY A 20 11.67 8.77 -8.65
N ILE A 21 11.79 8.68 -7.32
CA ILE A 21 10.63 8.75 -6.41
C ILE A 21 10.45 10.16 -5.86
N ASN A 22 9.43 10.87 -6.29
CA ASN A 22 9.03 12.19 -5.78
C ASN A 22 7.85 12.12 -4.82
N HIS A 23 7.03 11.09 -4.92
CA HIS A 23 5.77 10.95 -4.20
C HIS A 23 5.71 9.63 -3.46
N VAL A 24 5.41 9.66 -2.16
CA VAL A 24 5.21 8.48 -1.30
C VAL A 24 3.81 8.52 -0.71
N LEU A 25 2.96 7.60 -1.15
CA LEU A 25 1.65 7.34 -0.55
C LEU A 25 1.85 6.41 0.65
N VAL A 26 1.39 6.79 1.81
CA VAL A 26 1.53 6.00 3.03
C VAL A 26 0.22 5.29 3.33
N THR A 27 0.26 3.96 3.39
CA THR A 27 -0.93 3.17 3.74
C THR A 27 -1.26 3.33 5.22
N HIS A 28 -0.29 3.16 6.09
CA HIS A 28 -0.42 3.35 7.54
C HIS A 28 0.95 3.49 8.20
N THR A 29 0.99 3.70 9.50
CA THR A 29 2.19 4.14 10.20
C THR A 29 3.00 3.01 10.88
N HIS A 30 2.78 1.72 10.58
CA HIS A 30 3.65 0.65 11.05
C HIS A 30 5.04 0.73 10.39
N ASP A 31 6.07 0.25 11.09
CA ASP A 31 7.49 0.42 10.71
C ASP A 31 7.87 -0.31 9.42
N ASP A 32 7.16 -1.37 9.06
CA ASP A 32 7.34 -2.11 7.82
C ASP A 32 6.75 -1.40 6.60
N HIS A 33 5.85 -0.42 6.82
CA HIS A 33 5.26 0.43 5.77
C HIS A 33 5.83 1.84 5.79
N LEU A 34 6.20 2.35 6.95
CA LEU A 34 6.70 3.72 7.10
C LEU A 34 7.82 3.79 8.15
N ASN A 35 9.06 3.77 7.69
CA ASN A 35 10.20 3.92 8.58
C ASN A 35 10.69 5.37 8.59
N PRO A 36 10.62 6.09 9.73
CA PRO A 36 11.04 7.48 9.82
C PRO A 36 12.53 7.70 9.56
N HIS A 37 13.36 6.68 9.72
CA HIS A 37 14.79 6.76 9.39
C HIS A 37 15.03 6.71 7.87
N MET A 38 14.05 6.23 7.08
CA MET A 38 14.09 6.22 5.62
C MET A 38 13.50 7.49 4.99
N LEU A 39 12.97 8.41 5.80
CA LEU A 39 12.20 9.58 5.38
C LEU A 39 12.85 10.40 4.26
N MET A 40 14.18 10.50 4.23
CA MET A 40 14.91 11.31 3.25
C MET A 40 15.68 10.50 2.21
N GLU A 41 15.56 9.17 2.20
CA GLU A 41 16.37 8.33 1.30
C GLU A 41 16.12 8.64 -0.18
N CYS A 42 14.85 8.80 -0.57
CA CYS A 42 14.52 9.19 -1.95
C CYS A 42 15.05 10.57 -2.32
N PHE A 43 15.04 11.52 -1.38
CA PHE A 43 15.57 12.86 -1.60
C PHE A 43 17.10 12.87 -1.75
N TRP A 44 17.81 12.11 -0.92
CA TRP A 44 19.27 11.99 -1.02
C TRP A 44 19.70 11.25 -2.29
N ALA A 45 18.91 10.26 -2.72
CA ALA A 45 19.16 9.57 -3.98
C ALA A 45 19.11 10.49 -5.22
N LYS A 46 18.47 11.68 -5.11
CA LYS A 46 18.33 12.69 -6.19
C LYS A 46 19.34 13.84 -6.12
N ASP A 47 20.35 13.75 -5.29
CA ASP A 47 21.27 14.86 -5.06
C ASP A 47 20.56 16.17 -4.66
N TYR A 48 19.52 16.11 -3.84
CA TYR A 48 18.78 17.25 -3.27
C TYR A 48 18.05 18.15 -4.30
N ARG A 49 17.60 17.59 -5.44
CA ARG A 49 17.08 18.42 -6.55
C ARG A 49 15.59 18.68 -6.55
N GLU A 50 14.79 17.78 -5.96
CA GLU A 50 13.33 17.85 -6.01
C GLU A 50 12.72 17.57 -4.65
N THR A 51 11.64 18.27 -4.32
CA THR A 51 10.91 18.04 -3.08
C THR A 51 10.34 16.61 -3.04
N LEU A 52 10.50 15.95 -1.91
CA LEU A 52 9.87 14.66 -1.63
C LEU A 52 8.52 14.88 -0.95
N HIS A 53 7.45 14.38 -1.55
CA HIS A 53 6.08 14.55 -1.08
C HIS A 53 5.57 13.27 -0.41
N TYR A 54 5.14 13.37 0.85
CA TYR A 54 4.46 12.29 1.56
C TYR A 54 2.98 12.58 1.70
N TYR A 55 2.15 11.56 1.51
CA TYR A 55 0.70 11.64 1.57
C TYR A 55 0.17 10.70 2.64
N PHE A 56 -0.57 11.25 3.61
CA PHE A 56 -1.14 10.55 4.75
C PHE A 56 -2.63 10.80 4.84
N THR A 57 -3.40 9.80 5.26
CA THR A 57 -4.76 10.08 5.71
C THR A 57 -4.76 11.01 6.92
N ASP A 58 -5.89 11.68 7.19
CA ASP A 58 -5.94 12.75 8.20
C ASP A 58 -5.44 12.29 9.58
N LYS A 59 -5.84 11.09 10.04
CA LYS A 59 -5.36 10.54 11.30
C LYS A 59 -3.89 10.09 11.24
N ALA A 60 -3.46 9.43 10.17
CA ALA A 60 -2.07 9.02 9.99
C ALA A 60 -1.11 10.22 9.97
N PHE A 61 -1.58 11.39 9.53
CA PHE A 61 -0.80 12.62 9.54
C PHE A 61 -0.31 13.03 10.93
N GLU A 62 -0.93 12.57 12.02
CA GLU A 62 -0.47 12.86 13.38
C GLU A 62 0.96 12.38 13.62
N ILE A 63 1.44 11.35 12.90
CA ILE A 63 2.83 10.88 13.01
C ILE A 63 3.85 11.97 12.65
N VAL A 64 3.50 12.87 11.73
CA VAL A 64 4.36 13.97 11.29
C VAL A 64 4.69 14.91 12.44
N GLU A 65 3.71 15.19 13.32
CA GLU A 65 3.95 16.01 14.52
C GLU A 65 4.90 15.30 15.51
N HIS A 66 4.81 13.98 15.63
CA HIS A 66 5.79 13.22 16.41
C HIS A 66 7.19 13.34 15.82
N TRP A 67 7.33 13.28 14.50
CA TRP A 67 8.62 13.44 13.82
C TRP A 67 9.20 14.85 13.97
N ARG A 68 8.36 15.88 13.81
CA ARG A 68 8.76 17.30 13.99
C ARG A 68 9.30 17.60 15.38
N ASN A 69 8.86 16.84 16.38
CA ASN A 69 9.24 17.03 17.77
C ASN A 69 10.28 16.01 18.27
N SER A 70 10.65 15.03 17.46
CA SER A 70 11.61 13.98 17.82
C SER A 70 13.06 14.44 17.59
N PRO A 71 13.94 14.43 18.62
CA PRO A 71 15.35 14.71 18.42
C PRO A 71 16.08 13.58 17.66
N TRP A 72 15.48 12.42 17.53
CA TRP A 72 16.07 11.23 16.90
C TRP A 72 15.80 11.15 15.40
N ILE A 73 14.67 11.69 14.92
CA ILE A 73 14.34 11.70 13.51
C ILE A 73 15.08 12.84 12.84
N LEU A 74 15.92 12.51 11.85
CA LEU A 74 16.77 13.47 11.14
C LEU A 74 17.56 14.42 12.07
N LYS A 75 17.94 13.93 13.26
CA LYS A 75 18.63 14.75 14.29
C LYS A 75 17.83 15.98 14.72
N GLY A 76 16.48 15.86 14.76
CA GLY A 76 15.58 16.98 15.09
C GLY A 76 15.35 18.00 13.98
N LYS A 77 15.69 17.68 12.73
CA LYS A 77 15.68 18.65 11.62
C LYS A 77 14.47 18.53 10.69
N VAL A 78 13.42 17.81 11.06
CA VAL A 78 12.26 17.63 10.19
C VAL A 78 11.67 18.98 9.77
N ARG A 79 11.44 19.91 10.72
CA ARG A 79 10.91 21.26 10.43
C ARG A 79 11.85 22.06 9.53
N GLU A 80 13.17 22.02 9.77
CA GLU A 80 14.17 22.69 8.93
C GLU A 80 14.08 22.19 7.48
N TYR A 81 13.86 20.88 7.28
CA TYR A 81 13.77 20.28 5.94
C TYR A 81 12.47 20.64 5.23
N GLU A 82 11.36 20.75 5.96
CA GLU A 82 10.10 21.30 5.41
C GLU A 82 10.27 22.77 4.99
N GLU A 83 10.84 23.61 5.86
CA GLU A 83 11.08 25.04 5.58
C GLU A 83 11.98 25.26 4.36
N LYS A 84 12.95 24.36 4.14
CA LYS A 84 13.82 24.37 2.96
C LYS A 84 13.17 23.80 1.70
N GLY A 85 11.95 23.25 1.81
CA GLY A 85 11.27 22.60 0.71
C GLY A 85 11.87 21.25 0.28
N TYR A 86 12.61 20.58 1.17
CA TYR A 86 13.18 19.26 0.88
C TYR A 86 12.17 18.15 1.03
N VAL A 87 11.23 18.31 1.94
CA VAL A 87 10.11 17.41 2.17
C VAL A 87 8.83 18.21 2.35
N ALA A 88 7.71 17.65 1.89
CA ALA A 88 6.37 18.19 2.08
C ALA A 88 5.43 17.07 2.53
N PHE A 89 4.58 17.36 3.49
CA PHE A 89 3.60 16.41 4.02
C PHE A 89 2.19 16.87 3.68
N HIS A 90 1.41 15.98 3.08
CA HIS A 90 0.06 16.24 2.60
C HIS A 90 -0.97 15.37 3.32
N LYS A 91 -2.14 15.94 3.59
CA LYS A 91 -3.27 15.19 4.13
C LYS A 91 -4.19 14.72 3.01
N LEU A 92 -4.65 13.47 3.13
CA LEU A 92 -5.65 12.85 2.28
C LEU A 92 -6.93 12.59 3.07
N GLN A 93 -8.06 12.65 2.37
CA GLN A 93 -9.34 12.24 2.92
C GLN A 93 -9.84 10.98 2.21
N PHE A 94 -10.35 10.01 2.95
CA PHE A 94 -10.92 8.80 2.36
C PHE A 94 -12.04 9.14 1.37
N GLY A 95 -11.97 8.53 0.19
CA GLY A 95 -12.91 8.74 -0.89
C GLY A 95 -12.69 10.00 -1.74
N GLU A 96 -11.78 10.89 -1.36
CA GLU A 96 -11.44 12.08 -2.13
C GLU A 96 -10.34 11.77 -3.15
N ARG A 97 -10.65 11.96 -4.45
CA ARG A 97 -9.69 11.78 -5.53
C ARG A 97 -8.76 12.98 -5.65
N ILE A 98 -7.48 12.73 -5.66
CA ILE A 98 -6.44 13.74 -5.94
C ILE A 98 -5.68 13.39 -7.23
N GLU A 99 -5.01 14.39 -7.80
CA GLU A 99 -4.05 14.19 -8.90
C GLU A 99 -2.63 14.23 -8.34
N ILE A 100 -1.82 13.24 -8.73
CA ILE A 100 -0.37 13.20 -8.49
C ILE A 100 0.29 12.96 -9.85
N ASP A 101 1.03 13.95 -10.34
CA ASP A 101 1.54 13.98 -11.72
C ASP A 101 0.38 13.77 -12.73
N ASN A 102 0.37 12.66 -13.44
CA ASN A 102 -0.68 12.31 -14.41
C ASN A 102 -1.49 11.08 -13.96
N MET A 103 -1.54 10.82 -12.67
CA MET A 103 -2.29 9.70 -12.07
C MET A 103 -3.36 10.22 -11.13
N GLY A 104 -4.57 9.69 -11.23
CA GLY A 104 -5.61 9.88 -10.22
C GLY A 104 -5.40 8.92 -9.05
N VAL A 105 -5.45 9.42 -7.83
CA VAL A 105 -5.28 8.60 -6.62
C VAL A 105 -6.47 8.82 -5.69
N THR A 106 -7.12 7.73 -5.28
CA THR A 106 -8.23 7.77 -4.31
C THR A 106 -7.94 6.83 -3.16
N PRO A 107 -7.82 7.33 -1.93
CA PRO A 107 -7.65 6.48 -0.74
C PRO A 107 -8.99 5.90 -0.28
N PHE A 108 -9.01 4.60 0.01
CA PHE A 108 -10.12 3.88 0.61
C PHE A 108 -9.75 3.38 2.00
N ARG A 109 -10.74 3.30 2.89
CA ARG A 109 -10.52 2.89 4.27
C ARG A 109 -10.30 1.38 4.37
N GLY A 110 -9.15 0.98 4.93
CA GLY A 110 -8.83 -0.39 5.26
C GLY A 110 -9.20 -0.76 6.71
N ASN A 111 -9.34 -2.05 6.97
CA ASN A 111 -9.64 -2.62 8.28
C ASN A 111 -8.35 -3.07 8.98
N HIS A 112 -7.46 -2.12 9.23
CA HIS A 112 -6.20 -2.29 9.94
C HIS A 112 -5.86 -1.00 10.68
N THR A 113 -5.09 -1.08 11.77
CA THR A 113 -4.81 0.08 12.62
C THR A 113 -3.30 0.25 12.79
N GLY A 114 -2.79 1.41 12.45
CA GLY A 114 -1.37 1.77 12.60
C GLY A 114 -1.00 2.37 13.97
N ASN A 115 0.21 2.89 14.06
CA ASN A 115 0.84 3.33 15.32
C ASN A 115 0.15 4.53 16.00
N VAL A 116 -0.53 5.38 15.23
CA VAL A 116 -1.31 6.51 15.79
C VAL A 116 -2.82 6.22 15.82
N THR A 117 -3.18 4.93 15.82
CA THR A 117 -4.56 4.44 15.86
C THR A 117 -5.42 4.87 14.66
N GLU A 118 -4.80 5.17 13.53
CA GLU A 118 -5.45 5.41 12.26
C GLU A 118 -5.96 4.11 11.62
N ASN A 119 -6.93 4.21 10.72
CA ASN A 119 -7.20 3.13 9.79
C ASN A 119 -6.20 3.17 8.62
N SER A 120 -5.79 2.00 8.14
CA SER A 120 -4.96 1.92 6.94
C SER A 120 -5.69 2.49 5.73
N ALA A 121 -4.92 3.01 4.79
CA ALA A 121 -5.40 3.46 3.48
C ALA A 121 -5.07 2.40 2.42
N MET A 122 -6.07 2.03 1.66
CA MET A 122 -5.91 1.30 0.41
C MET A 122 -6.05 2.30 -0.74
N TYR A 123 -5.30 2.16 -1.80
CA TYR A 123 -5.25 3.16 -2.87
C TYR A 123 -5.77 2.62 -4.19
N LEU A 124 -6.74 3.30 -4.78
CA LEU A 124 -7.07 3.17 -6.20
C LEU A 124 -6.21 4.16 -6.97
N VAL A 125 -5.39 3.67 -7.89
CA VAL A 125 -4.51 4.46 -8.75
C VAL A 125 -4.97 4.33 -10.19
N GLU A 126 -5.38 5.43 -10.78
CA GLU A 126 -5.70 5.53 -12.21
C GLU A 126 -4.41 5.82 -12.97
N LEU A 127 -3.95 4.85 -13.75
CA LEU A 127 -2.70 4.92 -14.50
C LEU A 127 -2.85 5.77 -15.79
N PRO A 128 -1.76 6.32 -16.33
CA PRO A 128 -1.80 7.15 -17.52
C PRO A 128 -2.34 6.45 -18.78
N ASP A 129 -2.29 5.12 -18.81
CA ASP A 129 -2.84 4.30 -19.92
C ASP A 129 -4.33 3.96 -19.74
N GLY A 130 -4.96 4.46 -18.68
CA GLY A 130 -6.38 4.27 -18.37
C GLY A 130 -6.67 3.05 -17.50
N ARG A 131 -5.69 2.16 -17.27
CA ARG A 131 -5.88 1.04 -16.34
C ARG A 131 -5.96 1.53 -14.90
N LYS A 132 -6.63 0.76 -14.04
CA LYS A 132 -6.76 1.04 -12.62
C LYS A 132 -6.11 -0.06 -11.79
N LEU A 133 -5.19 0.35 -10.93
CA LEU A 133 -4.55 -0.48 -9.95
C LEU A 133 -5.18 -0.21 -8.59
N PHE A 134 -5.66 -1.24 -7.91
CA PHE A 134 -6.09 -1.15 -6.52
C PHE A 134 -5.06 -1.84 -5.61
N TYR A 135 -4.45 -1.04 -4.73
CA TYR A 135 -3.45 -1.49 -3.76
C TYR A 135 -4.11 -1.63 -2.39
N GLY A 136 -4.46 -2.87 -2.05
CA GLY A 136 -5.23 -3.22 -0.86
C GLY A 136 -4.38 -3.96 0.18
N LEU A 137 -3.30 -3.33 0.67
CA LEU A 137 -2.43 -3.90 1.70
C LEU A 137 -2.82 -3.45 3.09
N ASP A 138 -2.51 -4.33 3.99
CA ASP A 138 -2.81 -4.32 5.41
C ASP A 138 -4.25 -3.91 5.69
N SER A 139 -5.11 -4.88 5.44
CA SER A 139 -6.52 -4.79 5.77
C SER A 139 -7.04 -6.17 6.12
N GLY A 140 -7.69 -6.33 7.23
CA GLY A 140 -8.58 -7.47 7.44
C GLY A 140 -9.70 -7.46 6.41
N VAL A 141 -10.72 -8.27 6.61
CA VAL A 141 -11.91 -8.26 5.74
C VAL A 141 -12.41 -6.83 5.59
N TYR A 142 -12.59 -6.39 4.35
CA TYR A 142 -12.94 -4.99 4.05
C TYR A 142 -14.27 -4.60 4.68
N PHE A 143 -14.36 -3.36 5.11
CA PHE A 143 -15.63 -2.80 5.58
C PHE A 143 -16.68 -2.84 4.47
N PRO A 144 -17.95 -3.09 4.81
CA PRO A 144 -19.04 -3.11 3.81
C PRO A 144 -19.13 -1.82 2.99
N GLU A 145 -18.92 -0.66 3.63
CA GLU A 145 -18.89 0.65 2.97
C GLU A 145 -17.74 0.79 1.98
N THR A 146 -16.58 0.20 2.25
CA THR A 146 -15.45 0.18 1.33
C THR A 146 -15.75 -0.69 0.10
N VAL A 147 -16.32 -1.89 0.32
CA VAL A 147 -16.73 -2.77 -0.77
C VAL A 147 -17.78 -2.09 -1.66
N GLU A 148 -18.76 -1.40 -1.05
CA GLU A 148 -19.80 -0.68 -1.81
C GLU A 148 -19.21 0.51 -2.59
N ALA A 149 -18.29 1.27 -1.99
CA ALA A 149 -17.62 2.38 -2.68
C ALA A 149 -16.81 1.90 -3.89
N LEU A 150 -16.17 0.73 -3.82
CA LEU A 150 -15.43 0.14 -4.93
C LEU A 150 -16.33 -0.26 -6.11
N ARG A 151 -17.63 -0.44 -5.93
CA ARG A 151 -18.61 -0.75 -7.00
C ARG A 151 -18.58 0.29 -8.13
N MET A 152 -18.23 1.53 -7.84
CA MET A 152 -18.19 2.61 -8.82
C MET A 152 -16.95 2.57 -9.73
N HIS A 153 -16.07 1.60 -9.50
CA HIS A 153 -14.80 1.49 -10.20
C HIS A 153 -14.63 0.11 -10.82
N HIS A 154 -14.03 0.07 -12.02
CA HIS A 154 -13.45 -1.15 -12.55
C HIS A 154 -11.97 -1.20 -12.16
N ILE A 155 -11.47 -2.37 -11.76
CA ILE A 155 -10.09 -2.60 -11.33
C ILE A 155 -9.44 -3.62 -12.26
N ASP A 156 -8.40 -3.21 -12.97
CA ASP A 156 -7.63 -4.08 -13.87
C ASP A 156 -6.59 -4.90 -13.11
N ILE A 157 -5.97 -4.27 -12.11
CA ILE A 157 -4.89 -4.85 -11.31
C ILE A 157 -5.24 -4.72 -9.85
N PHE A 158 -5.43 -5.85 -9.17
CA PHE A 158 -5.69 -5.87 -7.74
C PHE A 158 -4.48 -6.45 -7.00
N VAL A 159 -3.84 -5.66 -6.15
CA VAL A 159 -2.78 -6.08 -5.23
C VAL A 159 -3.40 -6.24 -3.85
N SER A 160 -3.42 -7.44 -3.33
CA SER A 160 -4.03 -7.78 -2.04
C SER A 160 -3.01 -8.39 -1.08
N GLU A 161 -3.16 -8.09 0.19
CA GLU A 161 -2.46 -8.85 1.21
C GLU A 161 -2.88 -10.32 1.22
N ASN A 162 -1.98 -11.19 1.66
CA ASN A 162 -2.22 -12.59 1.98
C ASN A 162 -1.44 -12.97 3.25
N THR A 163 -1.45 -12.07 4.24
CA THR A 163 -0.59 -12.15 5.43
C THR A 163 -0.79 -13.44 6.20
N MET A 164 -2.04 -13.88 6.36
CA MET A 164 -2.35 -15.12 7.08
C MET A 164 -2.25 -16.36 6.19
N GLY A 165 -2.13 -16.23 4.88
CA GLY A 165 -1.98 -17.33 3.94
C GLY A 165 -3.00 -18.44 4.18
N THR A 166 -2.51 -19.68 4.26
CA THR A 166 -3.30 -20.88 4.64
C THR A 166 -3.03 -21.31 6.08
N ALA A 167 -2.23 -20.56 6.83
CA ALA A 167 -1.65 -21.00 8.10
C ALA A 167 -2.63 -21.14 9.25
N THR A 168 -3.86 -20.63 9.14
CA THR A 168 -4.85 -20.71 10.22
C THR A 168 -6.28 -20.88 9.70
N ALA A 169 -7.05 -21.69 10.42
CA ALA A 169 -8.50 -21.80 10.19
C ALA A 169 -9.27 -20.63 10.83
N THR A 170 -8.69 -19.95 11.80
CA THR A 170 -9.33 -18.85 12.53
C THR A 170 -9.16 -17.53 11.79
N PRO A 171 -10.22 -16.75 11.53
CA PRO A 171 -10.11 -15.41 10.97
C PRO A 171 -9.27 -14.51 11.85
N HIS A 172 -8.46 -13.64 11.22
CA HIS A 172 -7.71 -12.61 11.92
C HIS A 172 -8.42 -11.26 11.77
N PRO A 173 -8.53 -10.44 12.83
CA PRO A 173 -9.31 -9.20 12.77
C PRO A 173 -8.72 -8.15 11.81
N ALA A 174 -7.40 -8.13 11.66
CA ALA A 174 -6.67 -7.08 10.96
C ALA A 174 -5.93 -7.56 9.70
N HIS A 175 -6.01 -8.85 9.36
CA HIS A 175 -5.35 -9.43 8.17
C HIS A 175 -6.19 -10.54 7.56
N MET A 176 -6.09 -10.69 6.24
CA MET A 176 -6.84 -11.71 5.50
C MET A 176 -6.05 -13.01 5.37
N ARG A 177 -6.79 -14.11 5.41
CA ARG A 177 -6.37 -15.43 4.94
C ARG A 177 -6.63 -15.51 3.44
N MET A 178 -6.00 -16.45 2.78
CA MET A 178 -6.22 -16.68 1.34
C MET A 178 -7.69 -16.97 1.00
N VAL A 179 -8.40 -17.66 1.89
CA VAL A 179 -9.86 -17.90 1.72
C VAL A 179 -10.69 -16.62 1.83
N ASP A 180 -10.31 -15.70 2.72
CA ASP A 180 -10.99 -14.40 2.88
C ASP A 180 -10.77 -13.53 1.63
N VAL A 181 -9.55 -13.55 1.06
CA VAL A 181 -9.25 -12.85 -0.21
C VAL A 181 -10.08 -13.44 -1.35
N ARG A 182 -10.17 -14.78 -1.44
CA ARG A 182 -11.01 -15.43 -2.48
C ARG A 182 -12.49 -15.03 -2.37
N GLU A 183 -13.02 -14.97 -1.15
CA GLU A 183 -14.40 -14.52 -0.92
C GLU A 183 -14.60 -13.05 -1.32
N LEU A 184 -13.64 -12.18 -0.99
CA LEU A 184 -13.63 -10.77 -1.39
C LEU A 184 -13.64 -10.66 -2.93
N VAL A 185 -12.74 -11.37 -3.61
CA VAL A 185 -12.68 -11.39 -5.09
C VAL A 185 -14.01 -11.82 -5.69
N GLY A 186 -14.65 -12.85 -5.13
CA GLY A 186 -15.98 -13.29 -5.57
C GLY A 186 -17.06 -12.21 -5.45
N LYS A 187 -17.03 -11.42 -4.37
CA LYS A 187 -17.93 -10.26 -4.18
C LYS A 187 -17.65 -9.15 -5.19
N LEU A 188 -16.37 -8.81 -5.40
CA LEU A 188 -15.96 -7.74 -6.32
C LEU A 188 -16.30 -8.10 -7.79
N LEU A 189 -16.19 -9.38 -8.17
CA LEU A 189 -16.66 -9.89 -9.47
C LEU A 189 -18.19 -9.77 -9.59
N ALA A 190 -18.92 -10.24 -8.59
CA ALA A 190 -20.38 -10.23 -8.62
C ALA A 190 -20.97 -8.82 -8.75
N GLN A 191 -20.27 -7.80 -8.30
CA GLN A 191 -20.68 -6.40 -8.41
C GLN A 191 -20.10 -5.66 -9.63
N GLY A 192 -19.24 -6.30 -10.43
CA GLY A 192 -18.64 -5.72 -11.63
C GLY A 192 -17.41 -4.83 -11.38
N THR A 193 -16.87 -4.85 -10.17
CA THR A 193 -15.61 -4.15 -9.82
C THR A 193 -14.39 -4.84 -10.43
N LEU A 194 -14.41 -6.17 -10.49
CA LEU A 194 -13.45 -7.00 -11.22
C LEU A 194 -14.16 -7.69 -12.38
N ASP A 195 -13.43 -8.14 -13.38
CA ASP A 195 -13.89 -9.01 -14.45
C ASP A 195 -12.88 -10.15 -14.72
N GLU A 196 -13.11 -10.93 -15.76
CA GLU A 196 -12.29 -12.07 -16.16
C GLU A 196 -10.86 -11.68 -16.62
N ASN A 197 -10.66 -10.40 -17.00
CA ASN A 197 -9.37 -9.86 -17.42
C ASN A 197 -8.57 -9.24 -16.27
N SER A 198 -9.22 -9.04 -15.12
CA SER A 198 -8.56 -8.52 -13.91
C SER A 198 -7.51 -9.50 -13.41
N VAL A 199 -6.37 -8.97 -12.94
CA VAL A 199 -5.28 -9.79 -12.39
C VAL A 199 -5.10 -9.48 -10.91
N LEU A 200 -5.13 -10.53 -10.08
CA LEU A 200 -4.87 -10.46 -8.65
C LEU A 200 -3.42 -10.80 -8.37
N TYR A 201 -2.74 -9.94 -7.62
CA TYR A 201 -1.43 -10.20 -7.02
C TYR A 201 -1.58 -10.37 -5.51
N LEU A 202 -1.16 -11.53 -4.99
CA LEU A 202 -1.11 -11.80 -3.54
C LEU A 202 0.29 -11.47 -3.03
N THR A 203 0.37 -10.59 -2.05
CA THR A 203 1.64 -10.14 -1.45
C THR A 203 1.51 -10.01 0.07
N HIS A 204 2.47 -9.38 0.74
CA HIS A 204 2.49 -9.24 2.20
C HIS A 204 2.35 -10.60 2.90
N ILE A 205 3.15 -11.56 2.47
CA ILE A 205 3.12 -12.94 2.97
C ILE A 205 4.00 -13.02 4.22
N ASN A 206 3.46 -13.52 5.31
CA ASN A 206 4.25 -13.71 6.52
C ASN A 206 5.23 -14.90 6.41
N HIS A 207 6.16 -14.98 7.36
CA HIS A 207 7.21 -16.00 7.40
C HIS A 207 6.74 -17.43 7.77
N ARG A 208 5.42 -17.67 7.90
CA ARG A 208 4.85 -18.97 8.28
C ARG A 208 4.61 -19.90 7.09
N SER A 209 4.69 -19.37 5.86
CA SER A 209 4.57 -20.13 4.63
C SER A 209 5.58 -19.66 3.59
N THR A 210 6.05 -20.58 2.79
CA THR A 210 6.94 -20.29 1.67
C THR A 210 6.16 -19.80 0.45
N HIS A 211 6.87 -19.20 -0.51
CA HIS A 211 6.27 -18.80 -1.79
C HIS A 211 5.63 -20.00 -2.50
N ALA A 212 6.32 -21.13 -2.59
CA ALA A 212 5.83 -22.35 -3.25
C ALA A 212 4.56 -22.91 -2.58
N GLU A 213 4.47 -22.88 -1.25
CA GLU A 213 3.26 -23.30 -0.53
C GLU A 213 2.08 -22.39 -0.82
N ASN A 214 2.31 -21.09 -1.01
CA ASN A 214 1.24 -20.16 -1.40
C ASN A 214 0.82 -20.37 -2.86
N GLU A 215 1.73 -20.67 -3.80
CA GLU A 215 1.39 -21.01 -5.17
C GLU A 215 0.53 -22.28 -5.24
N GLU A 216 0.93 -23.35 -4.54
CA GLU A 216 0.16 -24.59 -4.44
C GLU A 216 -1.23 -24.35 -3.84
N ALA A 217 -1.33 -23.45 -2.85
CA ALA A 217 -2.60 -23.09 -2.22
C ALA A 217 -3.52 -22.31 -3.17
N VAL A 218 -2.97 -21.41 -3.99
CA VAL A 218 -3.73 -20.67 -5.02
C VAL A 218 -4.37 -21.66 -6.01
N GLU A 219 -3.62 -22.65 -6.48
CA GLU A 219 -4.14 -23.70 -7.37
C GLU A 219 -5.26 -24.52 -6.72
N LYS A 220 -5.09 -24.92 -5.45
CA LYS A 220 -6.09 -25.71 -4.71
C LYS A 220 -7.36 -24.94 -4.39
N ILE A 221 -7.24 -23.68 -4.01
CA ILE A 221 -8.37 -22.82 -3.63
C ILE A 221 -9.19 -22.44 -4.87
N GLY A 222 -8.54 -22.24 -6.01
CA GLY A 222 -9.18 -21.90 -7.28
C GLY A 222 -9.80 -20.49 -7.24
N PHE A 223 -8.99 -19.48 -7.51
CA PHE A 223 -9.46 -18.11 -7.65
C PHE A 223 -10.23 -17.92 -8.97
N PRO A 224 -11.30 -17.10 -8.99
CA PRO A 224 -12.08 -16.88 -10.20
C PRO A 224 -11.45 -15.89 -11.19
N VAL A 225 -10.31 -15.31 -10.88
CA VAL A 225 -9.50 -14.43 -11.74
C VAL A 225 -8.05 -14.94 -11.79
N LYS A 226 -7.28 -14.50 -12.78
CA LYS A 226 -5.83 -14.80 -12.83
C LYS A 226 -5.19 -14.31 -11.54
N THR A 227 -4.56 -15.23 -10.79
CA THR A 227 -3.95 -14.95 -9.49
C THR A 227 -2.48 -15.31 -9.51
N ILE A 228 -1.65 -14.40 -9.03
CA ILE A 228 -0.19 -14.51 -8.99
C ILE A 228 0.26 -14.29 -7.55
N VAL A 229 1.07 -15.18 -7.02
CA VAL A 229 1.78 -14.94 -5.77
C VAL A 229 2.98 -14.04 -6.08
N ALA A 230 3.00 -12.85 -5.50
CA ALA A 230 4.05 -11.87 -5.77
C ALA A 230 5.36 -12.27 -5.08
N TYR A 231 6.47 -11.83 -5.64
CA TYR A 231 7.81 -11.95 -5.10
C TYR A 231 8.57 -10.64 -5.26
N ASP A 232 9.62 -10.45 -4.48
CA ASP A 232 10.43 -9.23 -4.52
C ASP A 232 11.01 -8.95 -5.92
N GLY A 233 10.75 -7.77 -6.44
CA GLY A 233 11.19 -7.36 -7.77
C GLY A 233 10.27 -7.76 -8.92
N ILE A 234 9.09 -8.37 -8.65
CA ILE A 234 8.10 -8.63 -9.70
C ILE A 234 7.65 -7.33 -10.37
N LYS A 235 7.56 -7.34 -11.68
CA LYS A 235 6.97 -6.22 -12.44
C LYS A 235 5.49 -6.48 -12.65
N ILE A 236 4.66 -5.56 -12.18
CA ILE A 236 3.20 -5.66 -12.23
C ILE A 236 2.62 -5.00 -13.49
N LEU A 237 3.34 -4.07 -14.07
CA LEU A 237 2.91 -3.24 -15.22
C LEU A 237 3.73 -3.50 -16.47
#